data_224543eb6bf5ee75cdd0375cadbcf44f
#
_entry.id   224543eb6bf5ee75cdd0375cadbcf44f
#
_cell.length_a   1.000
_cell.length_b   1.000
_cell.length_c   1.000
_cell.angle_alpha   90.00
_cell.angle_beta   90.00
_cell.angle_gamma   90.00
#
_symmetry.space_group_name_H-M   'P 1'
#
loop_
_entity.id
_entity.type
_entity.pdbx_description
1 polymer ?
#
loop_
_entity_poly.entity_id
_entity_poly.type
_entity_poly.pdbx_seq_one_letter_code
_entity_poly.pdbx_strand_id
1 'polypeptide(L)' 'MRHRNMSLLHVDDIHGRKEMTIGRGGSIIYTCSSTIEDTRVMFELRYEIGTHKWIFNGRLS' A
#
# COMPACT_ATOMS: atom_id res chain seq x y z
N MET A 1 -7.02 -21.76 -12.43
CA MET A 1 -7.36 -21.25 -12.18
C MET A 1 -7.17 -20.43 -11.89
N ARG A 2 -7.01 -20.15 -11.99
CA ARG A 2 -6.97 -19.40 -11.80
C ARG A 2 -6.84 -18.57 -11.16
N HIS A 3 -6.42 -18.11 -11.07
CA HIS A 3 -6.48 -17.41 -10.47
C HIS A 3 -6.39 -16.54 -10.16
N ARG A 4 -6.21 -16.26 -9.92
CA ARG A 4 -6.33 -15.47 -9.65
C ARG A 4 -6.05 -14.57 -9.11
N ASN A 5 -5.87 -14.13 -9.02
CA ASN A 5 -5.80 -13.24 -8.60
C ASN A 5 -5.37 -12.71 -7.75
N MET A 6 -5.56 -13.28 -7.54
CA MET A 6 -5.18 -12.57 -6.60
C MET A 6 -3.89 -12.11 -6.64
N SER A 7 -3.74 -11.08 -6.84
CA SER A 7 -2.45 -10.61 -6.94
C SER A 7 -1.90 -10.42 -5.59
N LEU A 8 -0.87 -11.09 -5.33
CA LEU A 8 -0.15 -10.84 -4.15
C LEU A 8 0.79 -9.74 -4.45
N LEU A 9 0.54 -8.62 -3.83
CA LEU A 9 1.43 -7.51 -3.95
C LEU A 9 2.46 -7.65 -2.83
N HIS A 10 3.67 -7.99 -3.20
CA HIS A 10 4.75 -8.08 -2.23
C HIS A 10 5.33 -6.70 -2.00
N VAL A 11 5.48 -6.33 -0.74
CA VAL A 11 6.15 -5.09 -0.41
C VAL A 11 7.60 -5.44 -0.12
N ASP A 12 8.50 -5.03 -1.01
CA ASP A 12 9.92 -5.28 -0.81
C ASP A 12 10.54 -4.27 0.14
N ASP A 13 10.15 -3.01 0.01
CA ASP A 13 10.68 -1.95 0.85
C ASP A 13 9.61 -0.91 1.16
N ILE A 14 9.74 -0.32 2.34
CA ILE A 14 8.92 0.82 2.73
C ILE A 14 9.85 2.03 2.79
N HIS A 15 9.56 3.01 1.97
CA HIS A 15 10.42 4.18 1.83
C HIS A 15 9.98 5.36 2.65
N GLY A 16 8.71 5.42 2.99
CA GLY A 16 8.19 6.54 3.76
C GLY A 16 6.87 6.20 4.42
N ARG A 17 6.52 7.03 5.39
CA ARG A 17 5.32 6.84 6.16
C ARG A 17 4.79 8.21 6.55
N LYS A 18 3.50 8.41 6.35
CA LYS A 18 2.87 9.69 6.69
C LYS A 18 1.58 9.40 7.43
N GLU A 19 1.47 9.96 8.62
CA GLU A 19 0.25 9.81 9.41
C GLU A 19 -0.66 10.99 9.21
N MET A 20 -1.94 10.70 9.05
CA MET A 20 -2.97 11.73 8.97
C MET A 20 -4.05 11.33 9.95
N THR A 21 -4.20 12.13 11.03
CA THR A 21 -5.23 11.86 12.02
C THR A 21 -6.32 12.90 11.90
N ILE A 22 -7.56 12.43 11.85
CA ILE A 22 -8.73 13.29 11.77
C ILE A 22 -9.71 12.79 12.82
N GLY A 23 -9.93 13.58 13.86
CA GLY A 23 -10.84 13.19 14.91
C GLY A 23 -10.44 11.89 15.56
N ARG A 24 -11.33 10.91 15.52
CA ARG A 24 -11.07 9.60 16.12
C ARG A 24 -10.47 8.61 15.16
N GLY A 25 -10.35 8.99 13.93
CA GLY A 25 -9.81 8.10 12.94
C GLY A 25 -8.59 8.68 12.31
N GLY A 26 -8.28 8.18 11.15
CA GLY A 26 -7.16 8.67 10.41
C GLY A 26 -6.60 7.58 9.53
N SER A 27 -5.52 7.91 8.87
CA SER A 27 -4.87 6.99 7.95
C SER A 27 -3.37 7.11 8.09
N ILE A 28 -2.70 6.03 7.76
CA ILE A 28 -1.25 6.04 7.64
C ILE A 28 -0.96 5.66 6.20
N ILE A 29 -0.22 6.51 5.51
CA ILE A 29 0.12 6.26 4.13
C ILE A 29 1.57 5.82 4.05
N TYR A 30 1.78 4.65 3.48
CA TYR A 30 3.11 4.09 3.31
C TYR A 30 3.50 4.17 1.85
N THR A 31 4.70 4.70 1.61
CA THR A 31 5.27 4.68 0.28
C THR A 31 6.12 3.43 0.17
N CYS A 32 5.76 2.57 -0.74
CA CYS A 32 6.33 1.23 -0.84
C CYS A 32 6.90 0.97 -2.23
N SER A 33 7.72 -0.04 -2.32
CA SER A 33 8.17 -0.51 -3.62
C SER A 33 8.10 -2.03 -3.68
N SER A 34 7.97 -2.51 -4.88
CA SER A 34 7.93 -3.94 -5.14
C SER A 34 8.56 -4.19 -6.50
N THR A 35 9.09 -5.38 -6.69
CA THR A 35 9.66 -5.76 -7.98
C THR A 35 8.70 -6.74 -8.64
N ILE A 36 8.20 -6.35 -9.79
CA ILE A 36 7.27 -7.15 -10.56
C ILE A 36 7.87 -7.35 -11.94
N GLU A 37 8.14 -8.62 -12.30
CA GLU A 37 8.73 -8.96 -13.60
C GLU A 37 9.96 -8.10 -13.89
N ASP A 38 10.88 -8.09 -12.92
CA ASP A 38 12.13 -7.33 -13.03
C ASP A 38 11.97 -5.83 -13.10
N THR A 39 10.78 -5.33 -12.82
CA THR A 39 10.51 -3.90 -12.86
C THR A 39 10.17 -3.43 -11.46
N ARG A 40 10.85 -2.38 -11.03
CA ARG A 40 10.56 -1.80 -9.74
C ARG A 40 9.36 -0.88 -9.84
N VAL A 41 8.40 -1.10 -8.99
CA VAL A 41 7.15 -0.34 -8.99
C VAL A 41 7.01 0.37 -7.66
N MET A 42 6.69 1.64 -7.71
CA MET A 42 6.44 2.44 -6.52
C MET A 42 4.94 2.63 -6.38
N PHE A 43 4.44 2.52 -5.17
CA PHE A 43 3.02 2.67 -4.92
C PHE A 43 2.78 3.09 -3.49
N GLU A 44 1.56 3.48 -3.19
CA GLU A 44 1.16 3.87 -1.85
C GLU A 44 0.11 2.93 -1.32
N LEU A 45 0.27 2.55 -0.05
CA LEU A 45 -0.73 1.79 0.67
C LEU A 45 -1.24 2.67 1.81
N ARG A 46 -2.54 2.69 1.99
CA ARG A 46 -3.15 3.42 3.08
C ARG A 46 -3.74 2.44 4.08
N TYR A 47 -3.39 2.64 5.33
CA TYR A 47 -3.97 1.88 6.40
C TYR A 47 -4.98 2.76 7.12
N GLU A 48 -6.24 2.35 7.14
CA GLU A 48 -7.28 3.10 7.83
C GLU A 48 -7.39 2.62 9.25
N ILE A 49 -7.10 3.53 10.18
CA ILE A 49 -7.02 3.18 11.60
C ILE A 49 -8.37 2.79 12.16
N GLY A 50 -9.41 3.53 11.82
CA GLY A 50 -10.73 3.30 12.37
C GLY A 50 -11.33 1.96 11.98
N THR A 51 -11.10 1.53 10.77
CA THR A 51 -11.70 0.30 10.24
C THR A 51 -10.69 -0.84 10.16
N HIS A 52 -9.41 -0.57 10.43
CA HIS A 52 -8.34 -1.56 10.33
C HIS A 52 -8.26 -2.17 8.94
N LYS A 53 -8.39 -1.32 7.92
CA LYS A 53 -8.35 -1.79 6.55
C LYS A 53 -7.15 -1.26 5.81
N TRP A 54 -6.59 -2.10 4.95
CA TRP A 54 -5.54 -1.70 4.04
C TRP A 54 -6.14 -1.40 2.69
N ILE A 55 -5.78 -0.27 2.13
CA ILE A 55 -6.31 0.18 0.85
C ILE A 55 -5.15 0.52 -0.06
N PHE A 56 -5.18 0.00 -1.28
CA PHE A 56 -4.20 0.38 -2.29
C PHE A 56 -4.51 1.81 -2.72
N ASN A 57 -3.61 2.73 -2.43
CA ASN A 57 -3.88 4.15 -2.63
C ASN A 57 -3.50 4.65 -4.02
N GLY A 58 -2.65 3.92 -4.69
CA GLY A 58 -2.29 4.29 -6.05
C GLY A 58 -0.85 3.98 -6.39
N ARG A 59 -0.60 3.88 -7.67
CA ARG A 59 0.72 3.62 -8.19
C ARG A 59 1.42 4.95 -8.45
N LEU A 60 2.67 5.06 -8.03
CA LEU A 60 3.45 6.29 -8.16
C LEU A 60 4.34 6.28 -9.40
N SER A 61 4.66 5.11 -9.90
CA SER A 61 5.52 5.03 -11.08
C SER A 61 5.20 3.83 -11.94
#